data_9a2580d18ce8c56df54bba5defa2e328
#
_entry.id   9a2580d18ce8c56df54bba5defa2e328
#
_cell.length_a   1.000
_cell.length_b   1.000
_cell.length_c   1.000
_cell.angle_alpha   90.00
_cell.angle_beta   90.00
_cell.angle_gamma   90.00
#
_symmetry.space_group_name_H-M   'P 1'
#
loop_
_entity.id
_entity.type
_entity.pdbx_description
1 polymer ?
#
loop_
_entity_poly.entity_id
_entity_poly.type
_entity_poly.pdbx_seq_one_letter_code
_entity_poly.pdbx_strand_id
1 'polypeptide(L)'
;MIRELGLQIERNNLKIGNENMWKKLTIFTFITTLMLAAAGCVTAADKKKVEEESFDAYEMLNLFGEIMERTKASYVEEVTDQKLVESAINGMLSSLDPHSSFLDTKSYNYLTEQTRGKFGGLGIEVTMENGVVKVVSPIDDTPAFRAGLKPGDYIISLDGKPVIGMTLNEAVEKMRGKPGTKIKLTIRRANEKAFDVVLKREEIKIQSVKHSIKDKDIAYVRISSFNEESDISIRNAYDKMQKETNNGIKGLILDVRNNPGGLLDQAVAVSDLFLNEGEIVSTRSRNEEDTLKYNATQGDITNGLPIVVMINDGSASASEIVAGALQDHKRAVVLGEKSFGKGSVQSVVPFGKYGAIRLTTARYYTPSGRSIQAKGIEPDILVKQAKLEELDNGGISISEAELKNALKNDNIDNKDDKSKATEKDDDYKKDYQLLRAVDTIKALSIYNK
;
A
#
# COMPACT_ATOMS: atom_id res chain seq x y z
N MET A 1 19.36 -94.51 -29.24
CA MET A 1 19.94 -93.20 -29.58
C MET A 1 19.07 -91.99 -29.24
N ILE A 2 17.71 -92.10 -29.18
CA ILE A 2 16.83 -90.96 -28.87
C ILE A 2 16.60 -90.78 -27.36
N ARG A 3 16.78 -91.86 -26.53
CA ARG A 3 16.59 -91.80 -25.06
C ARG A 3 17.76 -91.10 -24.31
N GLU A 4 18.99 -91.20 -24.84
CA GLU A 4 20.19 -90.62 -24.22
C GLU A 4 20.30 -89.10 -24.49
N LEU A 5 19.79 -88.61 -25.62
CA LEU A 5 19.76 -87.14 -25.89
C LEU A 5 18.79 -86.39 -25.00
N GLY A 6 17.66 -87.06 -24.63
CA GLY A 6 16.66 -86.42 -23.74
C GLY A 6 17.14 -86.17 -22.31
N LEU A 7 17.91 -87.18 -21.78
CA LEU A 7 18.51 -87.08 -20.44
C LEU A 7 19.65 -86.05 -20.34
N GLN A 8 20.35 -85.82 -21.44
CA GLN A 8 21.43 -84.81 -21.48
C GLN A 8 20.92 -83.37 -21.59
N ILE A 9 19.78 -83.20 -22.26
CA ILE A 9 19.08 -81.88 -22.33
C ILE A 9 18.44 -81.54 -20.97
N GLU A 10 17.84 -82.48 -20.26
CA GLU A 10 17.27 -82.25 -18.91
C GLU A 10 18.40 -81.95 -17.89
N ARG A 11 19.52 -82.59 -17.93
CA ARG A 11 20.68 -82.32 -17.04
C ARG A 11 21.33 -80.96 -17.31
N ASN A 12 21.37 -80.49 -18.56
CA ASN A 12 21.88 -79.17 -18.90
C ASN A 12 20.93 -78.05 -18.53
N ASN A 13 19.58 -78.27 -18.67
CA ASN A 13 18.60 -77.28 -18.26
C ASN A 13 18.53 -77.12 -16.73
N LEU A 14 18.75 -78.23 -15.97
CA LEU A 14 18.80 -78.17 -14.51
C LEU A 14 20.09 -77.47 -14.01
N LYS A 15 21.24 -77.61 -14.71
CA LYS A 15 22.48 -76.84 -14.36
C LYS A 15 22.36 -75.37 -14.68
N ILE A 16 21.82 -74.99 -15.83
CA ILE A 16 21.63 -73.57 -16.22
C ILE A 16 20.58 -72.89 -15.33
N GLY A 17 19.53 -73.59 -14.92
CA GLY A 17 18.53 -73.06 -13.98
C GLY A 17 19.10 -72.72 -12.59
N ASN A 18 20.00 -73.56 -12.09
CA ASN A 18 20.55 -73.41 -10.75
C ASN A 18 21.61 -72.27 -10.68
N GLU A 19 22.49 -72.16 -11.70
CA GLU A 19 23.43 -71.03 -11.71
C GLU A 19 22.77 -69.66 -11.82
N ASN A 20 21.69 -69.55 -12.57
CA ASN A 20 20.94 -68.26 -12.67
C ASN A 20 20.12 -67.95 -11.42
N MET A 21 19.69 -68.99 -10.70
CA MET A 21 18.96 -68.81 -9.43
C MET A 21 19.87 -68.31 -8.32
N TRP A 22 21.08 -68.86 -8.21
CA TRP A 22 22.08 -68.40 -7.24
C TRP A 22 22.61 -66.98 -7.54
N LYS A 23 22.80 -66.61 -8.79
CA LYS A 23 23.17 -65.25 -9.20
C LYS A 23 22.04 -64.26 -8.91
N LYS A 24 20.76 -64.62 -9.10
CA LYS A 24 19.63 -63.79 -8.74
C LYS A 24 19.47 -63.63 -7.21
N LEU A 25 19.75 -64.71 -6.46
CA LEU A 25 19.67 -64.67 -5.00
C LEU A 25 20.79 -63.80 -4.40
N THR A 26 22.02 -63.86 -4.93
CA THR A 26 23.15 -63.03 -4.49
C THR A 26 22.95 -61.58 -4.88
N ILE A 27 22.36 -61.25 -6.04
CA ILE A 27 22.02 -59.88 -6.43
C ILE A 27 20.88 -59.33 -5.55
N PHE A 28 19.89 -60.16 -5.23
CA PHE A 28 18.79 -59.72 -4.37
C PHE A 28 19.22 -59.46 -2.91
N THR A 29 20.13 -60.31 -2.36
CA THR A 29 20.71 -60.07 -1.03
C THR A 29 21.66 -58.86 -1.01
N PHE A 30 22.35 -58.56 -2.11
CA PHE A 30 23.20 -57.36 -2.19
C PHE A 30 22.40 -56.09 -2.32
N ILE A 31 21.27 -56.13 -3.06
CA ILE A 31 20.35 -54.98 -3.19
C ILE A 31 19.62 -54.73 -1.88
N THR A 32 19.19 -55.77 -1.16
CA THR A 32 18.51 -55.59 0.16
C THR A 32 19.49 -55.10 1.23
N THR A 33 20.75 -55.52 1.23
CA THR A 33 21.78 -55.01 2.16
C THR A 33 22.15 -53.56 1.83
N LEU A 34 22.20 -53.20 0.53
CA LEU A 34 22.46 -51.82 0.10
C LEU A 34 21.28 -50.89 0.44
N MET A 35 20.01 -51.34 0.29
CA MET A 35 18.83 -50.58 0.72
C MET A 35 18.76 -50.43 2.24
N LEU A 36 19.12 -51.46 3.03
CA LEU A 36 19.17 -51.33 4.48
C LEU A 36 20.31 -50.39 4.94
N ALA A 37 21.45 -50.38 4.26
CA ALA A 37 22.55 -49.44 4.55
C ALA A 37 22.17 -48.01 4.16
N ALA A 38 21.43 -47.80 3.06
CA ALA A 38 20.90 -46.48 2.65
C ALA A 38 19.82 -45.99 3.59
N ALA A 39 18.93 -46.85 4.07
CA ALA A 39 17.92 -46.50 5.07
C ALA A 39 18.57 -46.16 6.43
N GLY A 40 19.62 -46.84 6.83
CA GLY A 40 20.38 -46.53 8.02
C GLY A 40 21.15 -45.20 7.95
N CYS A 41 21.67 -44.82 6.76
CA CYS A 41 22.29 -43.53 6.54
C CYS A 41 21.29 -42.35 6.53
N VAL A 42 20.07 -42.54 5.99
CA VAL A 42 19.04 -41.50 5.99
C VAL A 42 18.52 -41.24 7.42
N THR A 43 18.37 -42.29 8.25
CA THR A 43 17.97 -42.12 9.64
C THR A 43 19.09 -41.56 10.54
N ALA A 44 20.38 -41.70 10.16
CA ALA A 44 21.51 -41.13 10.91
C ALA A 44 21.79 -39.67 10.51
N ALA A 45 21.43 -39.26 9.28
CA ALA A 45 21.56 -37.86 8.83
C ALA A 45 20.46 -36.96 9.40
N ASP A 46 19.26 -37.50 9.65
CA ASP A 46 18.15 -36.75 10.23
C ASP A 46 18.23 -36.57 11.77
N LYS A 47 19.18 -37.26 12.43
CA LYS A 47 19.39 -37.14 13.90
C LYS A 47 20.53 -36.20 14.32
N LYS A 48 21.17 -35.47 13.38
CA LYS A 48 21.86 -34.24 13.71
C LYS A 48 20.88 -33.04 13.63
N LYS A 49 19.77 -33.12 14.35
CA LYS A 49 19.22 -31.92 14.98
C LYS A 49 20.34 -31.39 15.86
N VAL A 50 20.92 -30.27 15.46
CA VAL A 50 21.74 -29.45 16.35
C VAL A 50 20.96 -29.40 17.65
N GLU A 51 21.49 -29.98 18.74
CA GLU A 51 21.10 -29.60 20.08
C GLU A 51 21.43 -28.10 20.13
N GLU A 52 20.48 -27.25 19.74
CA GLU A 52 20.43 -25.88 20.21
C GLU A 52 20.40 -26.05 21.73
N GLU A 53 21.49 -25.68 22.39
CA GLU A 53 21.51 -25.49 23.84
C GLU A 53 20.27 -24.64 24.13
N SER A 54 19.23 -25.27 24.68
CA SER A 54 18.02 -24.57 25.09
C SER A 54 18.42 -23.76 26.32
N PHE A 55 18.94 -22.55 26.08
CA PHE A 55 19.13 -21.60 27.14
C PHE A 55 17.80 -21.42 27.86
N ASP A 56 17.78 -21.60 29.17
CA ASP A 56 16.59 -21.34 29.95
C ASP A 56 16.22 -19.86 29.79
N ALA A 57 14.98 -19.58 29.38
CA ALA A 57 14.49 -18.22 29.21
C ALA A 57 14.70 -17.36 30.47
N TYR A 58 14.68 -17.96 31.66
CA TYR A 58 14.96 -17.27 32.90
C TYR A 58 16.42 -16.90 33.05
N GLU A 59 17.37 -17.75 32.63
CA GLU A 59 18.80 -17.42 32.63
C GLU A 59 19.09 -16.24 31.70
N MET A 60 18.45 -16.22 30.51
CA MET A 60 18.60 -15.12 29.56
C MET A 60 18.00 -13.81 30.10
N LEU A 61 16.87 -13.87 30.80
CA LEU A 61 16.29 -12.69 31.48
C LEU A 61 17.16 -12.16 32.61
N ASN A 62 17.79 -13.05 33.37
CA ASN A 62 18.76 -12.67 34.45
C ASN A 62 19.98 -11.99 33.81
N LEU A 63 20.57 -12.58 32.77
CA LEU A 63 21.68 -11.98 32.01
C LEU A 63 21.31 -10.59 31.48
N PHE A 64 20.11 -10.45 30.92
CA PHE A 64 19.61 -9.16 30.45
C PHE A 64 19.56 -8.13 31.58
N GLY A 65 19.06 -8.52 32.74
CA GLY A 65 19.01 -7.66 33.94
C GLY A 65 20.39 -7.21 34.40
N GLU A 66 21.36 -8.15 34.47
CA GLU A 66 22.74 -7.83 34.85
C GLU A 66 23.40 -6.86 33.85
N ILE A 67 23.20 -7.07 32.54
CA ILE A 67 23.72 -6.18 31.49
C ILE A 67 23.10 -4.78 31.62
N MET A 68 21.80 -4.71 31.90
CA MET A 68 21.08 -3.44 32.06
C MET A 68 21.62 -2.65 33.24
N GLU A 69 21.79 -3.30 34.44
CA GLU A 69 22.33 -2.66 35.63
C GLU A 69 23.78 -2.20 35.41
N ARG A 70 24.62 -3.03 34.79
CA ARG A 70 26.00 -2.67 34.47
C ARG A 70 26.09 -1.49 33.47
N THR A 71 25.20 -1.46 32.51
CA THR A 71 25.11 -0.34 31.56
C THR A 71 24.77 0.96 32.29
N LYS A 72 23.77 0.95 33.14
CA LYS A 72 23.40 2.11 33.98
C LYS A 72 24.54 2.61 34.85
N ALA A 73 25.27 1.67 35.46
CA ALA A 73 26.35 2.00 36.39
C ALA A 73 27.62 2.54 35.70
N SER A 74 27.87 2.16 34.44
CA SER A 74 29.19 2.37 33.80
C SER A 74 29.15 3.16 32.47
N TYR A 75 27.96 3.40 31.90
CA TYR A 75 27.87 4.18 30.67
C TYR A 75 28.26 5.65 30.93
N VAL A 76 28.87 6.29 29.95
CA VAL A 76 29.45 7.64 30.09
C VAL A 76 28.40 8.72 30.37
N GLU A 77 27.16 8.50 29.95
CA GLU A 77 26.01 9.40 30.19
C GLU A 77 24.94 8.69 31.00
N GLU A 78 24.15 9.46 31.76
CA GLU A 78 23.03 8.91 32.49
C GLU A 78 21.93 8.40 31.54
N VAL A 79 21.51 7.15 31.72
CA VAL A 79 20.43 6.52 30.93
C VAL A 79 19.33 6.02 31.87
N THR A 80 18.08 6.19 31.44
CA THR A 80 16.92 5.74 32.19
C THR A 80 16.60 4.28 31.87
N ASP A 81 16.03 3.55 32.86
CA ASP A 81 15.53 2.18 32.68
C ASP A 81 14.55 2.10 31.52
N GLN A 82 13.63 3.07 31.43
CA GLN A 82 12.64 3.13 30.36
C GLN A 82 13.32 3.11 28.99
N LYS A 83 14.34 3.97 28.77
CA LYS A 83 15.03 4.04 27.48
C LYS A 83 15.75 2.76 27.14
N LEU A 84 16.42 2.11 28.12
CA LEU A 84 17.11 0.85 27.90
C LEU A 84 16.15 -0.27 27.53
N VAL A 85 15.04 -0.41 28.27
CA VAL A 85 14.00 -1.42 28.01
C VAL A 85 13.32 -1.19 26.65
N GLU A 86 12.90 0.04 26.36
CA GLU A 86 12.28 0.37 25.05
C GLU A 86 13.24 0.09 23.88
N SER A 87 14.52 0.42 24.04
CA SER A 87 15.54 0.14 23.02
C SER A 87 15.75 -1.36 22.82
N ALA A 88 15.76 -2.15 23.89
CA ALA A 88 15.89 -3.61 23.84
C ALA A 88 14.68 -4.25 23.16
N ILE A 89 13.45 -3.84 23.52
CA ILE A 89 12.22 -4.31 22.90
C ILE A 89 12.22 -3.96 21.40
N ASN A 90 12.61 -2.73 21.06
CA ASN A 90 12.68 -2.33 19.67
C ASN A 90 13.75 -3.11 18.89
N GLY A 91 14.92 -3.36 19.50
CA GLY A 91 15.97 -4.21 18.94
C GLY A 91 15.46 -5.63 18.65
N MET A 92 14.78 -6.26 19.60
CA MET A 92 14.16 -7.57 19.44
C MET A 92 13.16 -7.59 18.27
N LEU A 93 12.24 -6.62 18.21
CA LEU A 93 11.21 -6.59 17.19
C LEU A 93 11.78 -6.29 15.80
N SER A 94 12.71 -5.33 15.71
CA SER A 94 13.34 -4.96 14.45
C SER A 94 14.27 -6.03 13.86
N SER A 95 14.73 -6.97 14.69
CA SER A 95 15.51 -8.15 14.23
C SER A 95 14.65 -9.19 13.49
N LEU A 96 13.32 -9.15 13.65
CA LEU A 96 12.41 -10.10 13.00
C LEU A 96 12.17 -9.74 11.53
N ASP A 97 11.86 -8.47 11.28
CA ASP A 97 11.59 -7.92 9.95
C ASP A 97 11.59 -6.37 9.99
N PRO A 98 11.65 -5.67 8.83
CA PRO A 98 11.73 -4.20 8.81
C PRO A 98 10.41 -3.48 9.20
N HIS A 99 9.34 -4.21 9.46
CA HIS A 99 8.01 -3.65 9.73
C HIS A 99 7.56 -3.86 11.18
N SER A 100 8.17 -4.81 11.90
CA SER A 100 7.92 -5.04 13.32
C SER A 100 8.66 -4.01 14.16
N SER A 101 7.98 -3.38 15.12
CA SER A 101 8.56 -2.31 15.94
C SER A 101 7.78 -2.08 17.23
N PHE A 102 8.43 -1.50 18.22
CA PHE A 102 7.78 -0.92 19.37
C PHE A 102 7.27 0.50 19.02
N LEU A 103 6.05 0.80 19.45
CA LEU A 103 5.44 2.10 19.32
C LEU A 103 5.29 2.68 20.72
N ASP A 104 6.04 3.71 21.05
CA ASP A 104 5.78 4.47 22.26
C ASP A 104 4.38 5.10 22.24
N THR A 105 3.92 5.66 23.33
CA THR A 105 2.57 6.22 23.46
C THR A 105 2.29 7.29 22.40
N LYS A 106 3.30 8.09 22.03
CA LYS A 106 3.14 9.13 20.99
C LYS A 106 2.97 8.52 19.62
N SER A 107 3.86 7.61 19.24
CA SER A 107 3.83 6.91 17.95
C SER A 107 2.56 6.09 17.79
N TYR A 108 2.09 5.45 18.87
CA TYR A 108 0.83 4.71 18.87
C TYR A 108 -0.39 5.64 18.67
N ASN A 109 -0.43 6.77 19.37
CA ASN A 109 -1.50 7.75 19.20
C ASN A 109 -1.50 8.34 17.78
N TYR A 110 -0.33 8.68 17.25
CA TYR A 110 -0.19 9.16 15.87
C TYR A 110 -0.68 8.13 14.86
N LEU A 111 -0.26 6.86 14.99
CA LEU A 111 -0.76 5.78 14.14
C LEU A 111 -2.27 5.65 14.21
N THR A 112 -2.85 5.72 15.41
CA THR A 112 -4.29 5.64 15.64
C THR A 112 -5.03 6.80 14.97
N GLU A 113 -4.51 8.03 15.04
CA GLU A 113 -5.07 9.19 14.36
C GLU A 113 -5.05 9.04 12.83
N GLN A 114 -3.92 8.58 12.27
CA GLN A 114 -3.80 8.34 10.83
C GLN A 114 -4.77 7.24 10.36
N THR A 115 -4.88 6.18 11.14
CA THR A 115 -5.77 5.05 10.85
C THR A 115 -7.24 5.45 10.89
N ARG A 116 -7.64 6.22 11.88
CA ARG A 116 -9.00 6.79 11.99
C ARG A 116 -9.28 7.84 10.91
N GLY A 117 -8.26 8.42 10.31
CA GLY A 117 -8.42 9.52 9.36
C GLY A 117 -8.88 10.82 10.01
N LYS A 118 -8.70 10.96 11.33
CA LYS A 118 -9.17 12.08 12.13
C LYS A 118 -8.21 12.40 13.26
N PHE A 119 -8.02 13.67 13.55
CA PHE A 119 -7.21 14.11 14.68
C PHE A 119 -7.81 15.34 15.35
N GLY A 120 -7.51 15.53 16.63
CA GLY A 120 -7.90 16.73 17.36
C GLY A 120 -6.96 17.89 17.06
N GLY A 121 -7.49 18.99 16.50
CA GLY A 121 -6.67 20.11 16.08
C GLY A 121 -7.44 21.35 15.67
N LEU A 122 -6.80 22.20 14.88
CA LEU A 122 -7.31 23.50 14.47
C LEU A 122 -7.75 23.55 13.00
N GLY A 123 -7.29 22.58 12.18
CA GLY A 123 -7.56 22.56 10.74
C GLY A 123 -6.74 23.60 9.97
N ILE A 124 -5.41 23.54 10.12
CA ILE A 124 -4.48 24.46 9.47
C ILE A 124 -3.39 23.63 8.78
N GLU A 125 -3.17 23.90 7.52
CA GLU A 125 -1.96 23.49 6.83
C GLU A 125 -0.85 24.51 7.10
N VAL A 126 0.29 24.06 7.59
CA VAL A 126 1.38 24.93 8.05
C VAL A 126 2.74 24.50 7.51
N THR A 127 3.64 25.48 7.41
CA THR A 127 5.05 25.25 7.11
C THR A 127 5.92 26.09 8.04
N MET A 128 7.23 25.83 8.06
CA MET A 128 8.19 26.68 8.77
C MET A 128 8.83 27.66 7.81
N GLU A 129 8.79 28.94 8.13
CA GLU A 129 9.45 29.99 7.36
C GLU A 129 10.11 30.99 8.31
N ASN A 130 11.42 31.22 8.16
CA ASN A 130 12.22 32.14 9.00
C ASN A 130 12.09 31.85 10.51
N GLY A 131 12.02 30.59 10.92
CA GLY A 131 11.93 30.16 12.33
C GLY A 131 10.57 30.40 12.98
N VAL A 132 9.53 30.74 12.21
CA VAL A 132 8.14 30.87 12.68
C VAL A 132 7.19 29.99 11.83
N VAL A 133 6.05 29.63 12.39
CA VAL A 133 5.05 28.82 11.71
C VAL A 133 4.21 29.69 10.78
N LYS A 134 4.24 29.41 9.47
CA LYS A 134 3.44 30.10 8.46
C LYS A 134 2.21 29.27 8.13
N VAL A 135 1.05 29.88 8.11
CA VAL A 135 -0.21 29.34 7.62
C VAL A 135 -0.12 29.26 6.09
N VAL A 136 -0.13 28.03 5.54
CA VAL A 136 -0.27 27.81 4.10
C VAL A 136 -1.72 28.00 3.70
N SER A 137 -2.64 27.30 4.40
CA SER A 137 -4.09 27.46 4.23
C SER A 137 -4.82 26.96 5.48
N PRO A 138 -5.87 27.64 5.94
CA PRO A 138 -6.87 27.03 6.81
C PRO A 138 -7.72 26.06 5.98
N ILE A 139 -8.11 24.94 6.59
CA ILE A 139 -9.02 23.97 5.98
C ILE A 139 -10.46 24.48 6.16
N ASP A 140 -11.28 24.42 5.12
CA ASP A 140 -12.66 24.86 5.15
C ASP A 140 -13.46 24.18 6.28
N ASP A 141 -14.40 24.92 6.87
CA ASP A 141 -15.27 24.47 7.96
C ASP A 141 -14.56 24.02 9.26
N THR A 142 -13.30 24.41 9.45
CA THR A 142 -12.53 24.13 10.65
C THR A 142 -12.47 25.33 11.61
N PRO A 143 -12.03 25.12 12.87
CA PRO A 143 -11.88 26.21 13.83
C PRO A 143 -11.04 27.38 13.32
N ALA A 144 -9.95 27.09 12.64
CA ALA A 144 -9.06 28.11 12.09
C ALA A 144 -9.72 28.93 10.97
N PHE A 145 -10.43 28.24 10.07
CA PHE A 145 -11.18 28.88 8.99
C PHE A 145 -12.28 29.82 9.55
N ARG A 146 -13.11 29.32 10.49
CA ARG A 146 -14.18 30.12 11.13
C ARG A 146 -13.64 31.29 11.94
N ALA A 147 -12.44 31.20 12.47
CA ALA A 147 -11.78 32.29 13.18
C ALA A 147 -11.11 33.32 12.25
N GLY A 148 -11.15 33.11 10.94
CA GLY A 148 -10.66 34.06 9.95
C GLY A 148 -9.13 34.06 9.79
N LEU A 149 -8.45 32.95 10.10
CA LEU A 149 -7.06 32.77 9.71
C LEU A 149 -6.97 32.75 8.18
N LYS A 150 -5.86 33.31 7.65
CA LYS A 150 -5.66 33.47 6.20
C LYS A 150 -4.35 32.84 5.76
N PRO A 151 -4.25 32.42 4.50
CA PRO A 151 -2.95 32.09 3.90
C PRO A 151 -1.96 33.25 4.08
N GLY A 152 -0.72 32.92 4.48
CA GLY A 152 0.32 33.90 4.74
C GLY A 152 0.35 34.49 6.17
N ASP A 153 -0.59 34.14 7.05
CA ASP A 153 -0.48 34.46 8.47
C ASP A 153 0.71 33.75 9.11
N TYR A 154 1.39 34.42 10.06
CA TYR A 154 2.45 33.81 10.87
C TYR A 154 1.97 33.60 12.29
N ILE A 155 2.06 32.37 12.77
CA ILE A 155 1.83 32.02 14.18
C ILE A 155 3.15 32.22 14.90
N ILE A 156 3.24 33.22 15.77
CA ILE A 156 4.45 33.61 16.47
C ILE A 156 4.51 33.11 17.92
N SER A 157 3.34 32.75 18.50
CA SER A 157 3.26 32.21 19.86
C SER A 157 2.08 31.23 20.00
N LEU A 158 2.26 30.21 20.86
CA LEU A 158 1.29 29.20 21.24
C LEU A 158 1.14 29.24 22.76
N ASP A 159 -0.05 29.53 23.28
CA ASP A 159 -0.35 29.69 24.72
C ASP A 159 0.66 30.61 25.43
N GLY A 160 1.06 31.72 24.77
CA GLY A 160 2.01 32.68 25.28
C GLY A 160 3.49 32.27 25.18
N LYS A 161 3.80 31.09 24.66
CA LYS A 161 5.17 30.62 24.42
C LYS A 161 5.57 30.91 22.99
N PRO A 162 6.71 31.61 22.74
CA PRO A 162 7.20 31.85 21.38
C PRO A 162 7.44 30.55 20.62
N VAL A 163 7.16 30.53 19.31
CA VAL A 163 7.46 29.38 18.44
C VAL A 163 8.89 29.40 17.91
N ILE A 164 9.60 30.51 18.05
CA ILE A 164 11.02 30.61 17.66
C ILE A 164 11.84 29.59 18.45
N GLY A 165 12.63 28.79 17.74
CA GLY A 165 13.44 27.71 18.32
C GLY A 165 12.71 26.35 18.39
N MET A 166 11.44 26.30 18.02
CA MET A 166 10.70 25.03 17.86
C MET A 166 10.88 24.49 16.46
N THR A 167 10.89 23.19 16.32
CA THR A 167 10.70 22.52 15.03
C THR A 167 9.23 22.60 14.60
N LEU A 168 8.94 22.40 13.30
CA LEU A 168 7.56 22.35 12.81
C LEU A 168 6.73 21.29 13.56
N ASN A 169 7.31 20.12 13.77
CA ASN A 169 6.63 19.03 14.49
C ASN A 169 6.27 19.41 15.92
N GLU A 170 7.18 20.03 16.68
CA GLU A 170 6.89 20.50 18.05
C GLU A 170 5.79 21.54 18.09
N ALA A 171 5.75 22.45 17.12
CA ALA A 171 4.69 23.46 17.02
C ALA A 171 3.34 22.78 16.66
N VAL A 172 3.32 21.83 15.70
CA VAL A 172 2.13 21.06 15.33
C VAL A 172 1.61 20.24 16.52
N GLU A 173 2.49 19.55 17.25
CA GLU A 173 2.14 18.80 18.47
C GLU A 173 1.43 19.69 19.51
N LYS A 174 1.90 20.92 19.70
CA LYS A 174 1.25 21.88 20.61
C LYS A 174 -0.08 22.40 20.09
N MET A 175 -0.23 22.56 18.78
CA MET A 175 -1.50 22.96 18.14
C MET A 175 -2.53 21.84 18.15
N ARG A 176 -2.12 20.57 18.07
CA ARG A 176 -2.97 19.39 18.28
C ARG A 176 -3.39 19.26 19.73
N GLY A 177 -4.39 18.41 19.99
CA GLY A 177 -4.87 18.08 21.33
C GLY A 177 -6.31 17.62 21.32
N LYS A 178 -6.83 17.23 22.47
CA LYS A 178 -8.19 16.68 22.60
C LYS A 178 -9.23 17.66 22.09
N PRO A 179 -10.19 17.22 21.23
CA PRO A 179 -11.33 18.04 20.83
C PRO A 179 -12.02 18.65 22.06
N GLY A 180 -12.43 19.89 21.93
CA GLY A 180 -13.06 20.66 23.03
C GLY A 180 -12.08 21.49 23.87
N THR A 181 -10.78 21.21 23.87
CA THR A 181 -9.77 22.04 24.56
C THR A 181 -9.46 23.31 23.78
N LYS A 182 -9.03 24.35 24.49
CA LYS A 182 -8.69 25.64 23.87
C LYS A 182 -7.19 25.80 23.73
N ILE A 183 -6.77 26.58 22.74
CA ILE A 183 -5.41 27.07 22.55
C ILE A 183 -5.46 28.53 22.13
N LYS A 184 -4.51 29.31 22.60
CA LYS A 184 -4.34 30.70 22.25
C LYS A 184 -3.18 30.83 21.25
N LEU A 185 -3.45 31.35 20.06
CA LEU A 185 -2.46 31.66 19.03
C LEU A 185 -2.22 33.15 19.01
N THR A 186 -0.97 33.60 18.95
CA THR A 186 -0.64 34.98 18.59
C THR A 186 -0.27 35.01 17.11
N ILE A 187 -1.02 35.77 16.33
CA ILE A 187 -0.90 35.84 14.86
C ILE A 187 -0.25 37.16 14.47
N ARG A 188 0.68 37.11 13.53
CA ARG A 188 1.22 38.26 12.82
C ARG A 188 0.79 38.19 11.37
N ARG A 189 0.02 39.18 10.92
CA ARG A 189 -0.45 39.33 9.55
C ARG A 189 0.19 40.57 8.93
N ALA A 190 0.50 40.52 7.63
CA ALA A 190 1.06 41.66 6.93
C ALA A 190 0.19 42.90 7.09
N ASN A 191 0.82 44.05 7.40
CA ASN A 191 0.19 45.38 7.60
C ASN A 191 -0.77 45.47 8.81
N GLU A 192 -0.80 44.47 9.72
CA GLU A 192 -1.59 44.50 10.94
C GLU A 192 -0.70 44.38 12.18
N LYS A 193 -1.15 44.90 13.33
CA LYS A 193 -0.51 44.59 14.62
C LYS A 193 -0.77 43.13 14.96
N ALA A 194 0.18 42.51 15.65
CA ALA A 194 -0.04 41.16 16.16
C ALA A 194 -1.30 41.09 17.04
N PHE A 195 -2.09 40.07 16.86
CA PHE A 195 -3.36 39.86 17.57
C PHE A 195 -3.47 38.43 18.06
N ASP A 196 -4.26 38.26 19.12
CA ASP A 196 -4.49 36.95 19.73
C ASP A 196 -5.80 36.36 19.22
N VAL A 197 -5.77 35.05 18.91
CA VAL A 197 -6.93 34.26 18.55
C VAL A 197 -7.01 33.05 19.47
N VAL A 198 -8.14 32.87 20.15
CA VAL A 198 -8.41 31.69 20.97
C VAL A 198 -9.26 30.72 20.16
N LEU A 199 -8.70 29.55 19.87
CA LEU A 199 -9.36 28.49 19.11
C LEU A 199 -9.74 27.33 20.03
N LYS A 200 -10.91 26.74 19.77
CA LYS A 200 -11.31 25.47 20.36
C LYS A 200 -10.92 24.36 19.40
N ARG A 201 -10.13 23.39 19.86
CA ARG A 201 -9.78 22.24 19.03
C ARG A 201 -11.01 21.42 18.71
N GLU A 202 -11.09 20.95 17.49
CA GLU A 202 -12.16 20.08 16.99
C GLU A 202 -11.55 18.85 16.32
N GLU A 203 -12.41 17.87 16.00
CA GLU A 203 -12.03 16.74 15.17
C GLU A 203 -11.87 17.19 13.71
N ILE A 204 -10.67 17.05 13.18
CA ILE A 204 -10.31 17.43 11.81
C ILE A 204 -10.16 16.16 10.98
N LYS A 205 -10.92 16.06 9.88
CA LYS A 205 -10.83 14.93 8.96
C LYS A 205 -9.61 15.05 8.05
N ILE A 206 -8.88 13.95 7.90
CA ILE A 206 -7.76 13.84 6.96
C ILE A 206 -8.36 13.53 5.58
N GLN A 207 -8.20 14.43 4.63
CA GLN A 207 -8.63 14.21 3.25
C GLN A 207 -7.69 13.24 2.53
N SER A 208 -7.94 11.94 2.71
CA SER A 208 -7.18 10.88 2.01
C SER A 208 -7.67 10.64 0.58
N VAL A 209 -8.87 11.11 0.23
CA VAL A 209 -9.48 10.96 -1.10
C VAL A 209 -9.67 12.33 -1.73
N LYS A 210 -9.09 12.51 -2.93
CA LYS A 210 -9.31 13.67 -3.79
C LYS A 210 -9.96 13.20 -5.09
N HIS A 211 -10.84 14.03 -5.67
CA HIS A 211 -11.54 13.68 -6.89
C HIS A 211 -11.65 14.86 -7.84
N SER A 212 -11.77 14.56 -9.11
CA SER A 212 -12.05 15.53 -10.18
C SER A 212 -12.56 14.80 -11.42
N ILE A 213 -13.19 15.52 -12.34
CA ILE A 213 -13.56 15.01 -13.65
C ILE A 213 -12.40 15.36 -14.61
N LYS A 214 -11.96 14.39 -15.39
CA LYS A 214 -10.97 14.57 -16.45
C LYS A 214 -11.64 14.42 -17.83
N ASP A 215 -11.18 15.20 -18.77
CA ASP A 215 -11.65 15.18 -20.18
C ASP A 215 -13.19 15.14 -20.30
N LYS A 216 -13.89 15.90 -19.44
CA LYS A 216 -15.36 16.11 -19.40
C LYS A 216 -16.20 14.95 -18.83
N ASP A 217 -15.78 13.69 -18.93
CA ASP A 217 -16.60 12.53 -18.62
C ASP A 217 -15.83 11.33 -18.00
N ILE A 218 -14.59 11.52 -17.57
CA ILE A 218 -13.80 10.50 -16.88
C ILE A 218 -13.66 10.90 -15.42
N ALA A 219 -14.17 10.05 -14.52
CA ALA A 219 -13.99 10.22 -13.08
C ALA A 219 -12.53 9.90 -12.69
N TYR A 220 -11.92 10.78 -11.93
CA TYR A 220 -10.59 10.58 -11.36
C TYR A 220 -10.68 10.65 -9.84
N VAL A 221 -10.22 9.60 -9.19
CA VAL A 221 -10.15 9.49 -7.73
C VAL A 221 -8.73 9.14 -7.33
N ARG A 222 -8.10 10.02 -6.57
CA ARG A 222 -6.79 9.80 -5.96
C ARG A 222 -6.95 9.42 -4.50
N ILE A 223 -6.32 8.32 -4.11
CA ILE A 223 -6.30 7.81 -2.74
C ILE A 223 -4.86 7.93 -2.24
N SER A 224 -4.61 8.76 -1.22
CA SER A 224 -3.27 8.96 -0.66
C SER A 224 -2.93 8.02 0.50
N SER A 225 -3.96 7.48 1.17
CA SER A 225 -3.84 6.46 2.22
C SER A 225 -5.21 5.82 2.48
N PHE A 226 -5.22 4.60 3.05
CA PHE A 226 -6.45 3.91 3.42
C PHE A 226 -6.72 4.07 4.92
N ASN A 227 -7.72 4.87 5.28
CA ASN A 227 -8.22 5.09 6.64
C ASN A 227 -9.71 4.73 6.74
N GLU A 228 -10.30 4.79 7.93
CA GLU A 228 -11.69 4.38 8.21
C GLU A 228 -12.78 5.09 7.36
N GLU A 229 -12.42 6.18 6.66
CA GLU A 229 -13.36 6.97 5.85
C GLU A 229 -13.18 6.75 4.33
N SER A 230 -12.25 5.86 3.90
CA SER A 230 -11.82 5.80 2.50
C SER A 230 -12.90 5.32 1.55
N ASP A 231 -13.60 4.23 1.87
CA ASP A 231 -14.67 3.66 1.04
C ASP A 231 -15.85 4.62 0.89
N ILE A 232 -16.31 5.20 2.00
CA ILE A 232 -17.40 6.20 2.02
C ILE A 232 -17.00 7.44 1.22
N SER A 233 -15.75 7.91 1.37
CA SER A 233 -15.25 9.07 0.65
C SER A 233 -15.19 8.84 -0.86
N ILE A 234 -14.80 7.65 -1.30
CA ILE A 234 -14.77 7.27 -2.72
C ILE A 234 -16.19 7.21 -3.28
N ARG A 235 -17.12 6.56 -2.59
CA ARG A 235 -18.54 6.48 -3.00
C ARG A 235 -19.13 7.88 -3.15
N ASN A 236 -18.98 8.74 -2.15
CA ASN A 236 -19.48 10.11 -2.19
C ASN A 236 -18.85 10.94 -3.32
N ALA A 237 -17.56 10.75 -3.56
CA ALA A 237 -16.84 11.41 -4.65
C ALA A 237 -17.38 10.97 -6.01
N TYR A 238 -17.62 9.68 -6.21
CA TYR A 238 -18.17 9.13 -7.43
C TYR A 238 -19.60 9.62 -7.69
N ASP A 239 -20.48 9.55 -6.68
CA ASP A 239 -21.86 10.03 -6.76
C ASP A 239 -21.95 11.53 -7.10
N LYS A 240 -21.02 12.32 -6.53
CA LYS A 240 -20.93 13.76 -6.82
C LYS A 240 -20.53 13.99 -8.27
N MET A 241 -19.46 13.33 -8.74
CA MET A 241 -19.00 13.43 -10.14
C MET A 241 -20.06 12.96 -11.14
N GLN A 242 -20.81 11.91 -10.82
CA GLN A 242 -21.94 11.47 -11.63
C GLN A 242 -23.02 12.55 -11.83
N LYS A 243 -23.35 13.28 -10.74
CA LYS A 243 -24.34 14.37 -10.79
C LYS A 243 -23.82 15.60 -11.55
N GLU A 244 -22.52 15.84 -11.53
CA GLU A 244 -21.88 16.98 -12.20
C GLU A 244 -21.67 16.75 -13.70
N THR A 245 -21.71 15.49 -14.15
CA THR A 245 -21.42 15.12 -15.55
C THR A 245 -22.71 14.99 -16.35
N ASN A 246 -23.00 15.95 -17.24
CA ASN A 246 -24.24 16.01 -18.02
C ASN A 246 -24.46 14.78 -18.95
N ASN A 247 -23.40 14.22 -19.49
CA ASN A 247 -23.43 13.07 -20.43
C ASN A 247 -23.17 11.73 -19.75
N GLY A 248 -23.11 11.69 -18.41
CA GLY A 248 -22.71 10.53 -17.62
C GLY A 248 -21.19 10.29 -17.67
N ILE A 249 -20.69 9.59 -16.64
CA ILE A 249 -19.29 9.15 -16.54
C ILE A 249 -19.08 7.96 -17.49
N LYS A 250 -17.99 7.94 -18.24
CA LYS A 250 -17.61 6.87 -19.17
C LYS A 250 -16.56 5.91 -18.64
N GLY A 251 -15.93 6.24 -17.54
CA GLY A 251 -14.95 5.39 -16.88
C GLY A 251 -14.35 6.04 -15.65
N LEU A 252 -13.59 5.25 -14.87
CA LEU A 252 -13.00 5.65 -13.61
C LEU A 252 -11.50 5.41 -13.63
N ILE A 253 -10.73 6.38 -13.14
CA ILE A 253 -9.31 6.24 -12.83
C ILE A 253 -9.15 6.28 -11.30
N LEU A 254 -8.62 5.18 -10.75
CA LEU A 254 -8.21 5.07 -9.34
C LEU A 254 -6.69 5.28 -9.27
N ASP A 255 -6.24 6.41 -8.74
CA ASP A 255 -4.82 6.71 -8.59
C ASP A 255 -4.35 6.39 -7.17
N VAL A 256 -3.60 5.31 -7.04
CA VAL A 256 -2.95 4.88 -5.78
C VAL A 256 -1.42 5.01 -5.85
N ARG A 257 -0.88 5.80 -6.77
CA ARG A 257 0.56 6.11 -6.83
C ARG A 257 1.00 6.83 -5.56
N ASN A 258 2.19 6.52 -5.05
CA ASN A 258 2.74 7.05 -3.80
C ASN A 258 1.80 6.87 -2.59
N ASN A 259 0.99 5.82 -2.59
CA ASN A 259 0.12 5.47 -1.47
C ASN A 259 0.73 4.27 -0.72
N PRO A 260 1.28 4.45 0.48
CA PRO A 260 1.96 3.39 1.24
C PRO A 260 1.00 2.33 1.81
N GLY A 261 -0.31 2.48 1.57
CA GLY A 261 -1.35 1.59 2.07
C GLY A 261 -2.16 2.20 3.21
N GLY A 262 -2.47 1.38 4.19
CA GLY A 262 -3.29 1.72 5.35
C GLY A 262 -4.04 0.49 5.86
N LEU A 263 -5.30 0.66 6.26
CA LEU A 263 -6.13 -0.39 6.82
C LEU A 263 -6.46 -1.49 5.80
N LEU A 264 -6.31 -2.75 6.22
CA LEU A 264 -6.74 -3.92 5.45
C LEU A 264 -8.24 -3.87 5.15
N ASP A 265 -9.05 -3.62 6.19
CA ASP A 265 -10.51 -3.60 6.06
C ASP A 265 -10.96 -2.54 5.04
N GLN A 266 -10.23 -1.43 4.96
CA GLN A 266 -10.50 -0.39 3.96
C GLN A 266 -10.03 -0.76 2.55
N ALA A 267 -8.93 -1.51 2.41
CA ALA A 267 -8.58 -2.07 1.11
C ALA A 267 -9.64 -3.06 0.61
N VAL A 268 -10.19 -3.88 1.51
CA VAL A 268 -11.30 -4.79 1.21
C VAL A 268 -12.55 -4.00 0.83
N ALA A 269 -12.98 -3.03 1.66
CA ALA A 269 -14.18 -2.23 1.41
C ALA A 269 -14.09 -1.43 0.09
N VAL A 270 -12.91 -0.86 -0.21
CA VAL A 270 -12.68 -0.13 -1.47
C VAL A 270 -12.69 -1.07 -2.68
N SER A 271 -12.12 -2.27 -2.57
CA SER A 271 -12.18 -3.26 -3.66
C SER A 271 -13.61 -3.74 -3.89
N ASP A 272 -14.36 -3.93 -2.81
CA ASP A 272 -15.77 -4.33 -2.82
C ASP A 272 -16.69 -3.33 -3.55
N LEU A 273 -16.34 -2.04 -3.55
CA LEU A 273 -17.07 -1.02 -4.33
C LEU A 273 -17.15 -1.32 -5.84
N PHE A 274 -16.23 -2.12 -6.35
CA PHE A 274 -16.06 -2.35 -7.80
C PHE A 274 -16.21 -3.82 -8.21
N LEU A 275 -16.45 -4.72 -7.26
CA LEU A 275 -16.62 -6.15 -7.51
C LEU A 275 -18.04 -6.58 -7.12
N ASN A 276 -18.54 -7.63 -7.75
CA ASN A 276 -19.85 -8.19 -7.44
C ASN A 276 -19.76 -9.54 -6.69
N GLU A 277 -18.62 -10.23 -6.78
CA GLU A 277 -18.39 -11.52 -6.17
C GLU A 277 -16.90 -11.91 -6.18
N GLY A 278 -16.56 -12.97 -5.48
CA GLY A 278 -15.23 -13.57 -5.49
C GLY A 278 -14.34 -13.09 -4.34
N GLU A 279 -13.18 -13.72 -4.21
CA GLU A 279 -12.19 -13.37 -3.19
C GLU A 279 -11.52 -12.03 -3.55
N ILE A 280 -11.36 -11.14 -2.57
CA ILE A 280 -10.59 -9.88 -2.71
C ILE A 280 -9.14 -10.12 -2.32
N VAL A 281 -8.94 -10.73 -1.16
CA VAL A 281 -7.61 -11.00 -0.60
C VAL A 281 -7.71 -12.12 0.42
N SER A 282 -6.67 -12.93 0.57
CA SER A 282 -6.51 -13.82 1.71
C SER A 282 -5.27 -13.49 2.52
N THR A 283 -5.34 -13.74 3.84
CA THR A 283 -4.19 -13.63 4.76
C THR A 283 -3.84 -15.00 5.29
N ARG A 284 -2.55 -15.36 5.28
CA ARG A 284 -2.05 -16.63 5.81
C ARG A 284 -1.02 -16.34 6.90
N SER A 285 -1.27 -16.90 8.09
CA SER A 285 -0.39 -16.80 9.24
C SER A 285 0.55 -18.02 9.35
N ARG A 286 1.24 -18.15 10.48
CA ARG A 286 2.05 -19.32 10.83
C ARG A 286 1.18 -20.59 10.93
N ASN A 287 -0.02 -20.45 11.46
CA ASN A 287 -0.98 -21.54 11.58
C ASN A 287 -1.94 -21.49 10.39
N GLU A 288 -2.06 -22.57 9.65
CA GLU A 288 -2.94 -22.62 8.47
C GLU A 288 -4.41 -22.39 8.83
N GLU A 289 -4.82 -22.77 10.04
CA GLU A 289 -6.18 -22.55 10.56
C GLU A 289 -6.57 -21.09 10.70
N ASP A 290 -5.56 -20.18 10.84
CA ASP A 290 -5.76 -18.73 10.95
C ASP A 290 -5.82 -18.04 9.56
N THR A 291 -6.00 -18.80 8.49
CA THR A 291 -6.17 -18.24 7.15
C THR A 291 -7.53 -17.55 7.04
N LEU A 292 -7.51 -16.24 6.77
CA LEU A 292 -8.72 -15.47 6.55
C LEU A 292 -8.87 -15.14 5.07
N LYS A 293 -10.12 -15.24 4.58
CA LYS A 293 -10.51 -14.86 3.22
C LYS A 293 -11.53 -13.74 3.27
N TYR A 294 -11.30 -12.72 2.49
CA TYR A 294 -12.18 -11.58 2.35
C TYR A 294 -12.79 -11.63 0.96
N ASN A 295 -14.11 -11.69 0.90
CA ASN A 295 -14.85 -11.83 -0.35
C ASN A 295 -15.65 -10.57 -0.66
N ALA A 296 -15.85 -10.31 -1.94
CA ALA A 296 -16.69 -9.24 -2.41
C ALA A 296 -18.18 -9.56 -2.19
N THR A 297 -18.94 -8.49 -1.99
CA THR A 297 -20.40 -8.48 -1.96
C THR A 297 -20.95 -7.84 -3.24
N GLN A 298 -22.18 -8.13 -3.60
CA GLN A 298 -22.78 -7.57 -4.80
C GLN A 298 -22.94 -6.06 -4.71
N GLY A 299 -22.43 -5.30 -5.67
CA GLY A 299 -22.68 -3.86 -5.72
C GLY A 299 -21.62 -2.98 -6.38
N ASP A 300 -21.19 -3.30 -7.63
CA ASP A 300 -20.30 -2.42 -8.41
C ASP A 300 -20.94 -1.03 -8.63
N ILE A 301 -20.37 0.01 -7.97
CA ILE A 301 -20.89 1.37 -8.03
C ILE A 301 -20.77 2.02 -9.42
N THR A 302 -19.91 1.48 -10.27
CA THR A 302 -19.70 1.99 -11.64
C THR A 302 -20.59 1.29 -12.67
N ASN A 303 -21.35 0.27 -12.25
CA ASN A 303 -22.20 -0.53 -13.15
C ASN A 303 -21.45 -1.09 -14.37
N GLY A 304 -20.23 -1.57 -14.17
CA GLY A 304 -19.41 -2.19 -15.23
C GLY A 304 -18.64 -1.21 -16.12
N LEU A 305 -18.63 0.08 -15.85
CA LEU A 305 -17.82 1.03 -16.60
C LEU A 305 -16.32 0.67 -16.52
N PRO A 306 -15.53 0.99 -17.54
CA PRO A 306 -14.09 0.77 -17.53
C PRO A 306 -13.39 1.41 -16.34
N ILE A 307 -12.47 0.67 -15.71
CA ILE A 307 -11.64 1.16 -14.61
C ILE A 307 -10.16 1.02 -14.99
N VAL A 308 -9.37 2.05 -14.69
CA VAL A 308 -7.91 2.01 -14.69
C VAL A 308 -7.41 2.27 -13.29
N VAL A 309 -6.55 1.40 -12.76
CA VAL A 309 -5.84 1.59 -11.51
C VAL A 309 -4.41 2.02 -11.81
N MET A 310 -4.01 3.19 -11.30
CA MET A 310 -2.65 3.70 -11.49
C MET A 310 -1.78 3.36 -10.29
N ILE A 311 -0.63 2.72 -10.53
CA ILE A 311 0.35 2.31 -9.52
C ILE A 311 1.75 2.80 -9.85
N ASN A 312 2.62 2.88 -8.83
CA ASN A 312 4.06 3.07 -8.97
C ASN A 312 4.81 2.38 -7.80
N ASP A 313 6.12 2.54 -7.74
CA ASP A 313 7.00 2.01 -6.69
C ASP A 313 6.66 2.50 -5.26
N GLY A 314 5.94 3.61 -5.13
CA GLY A 314 5.39 4.11 -3.87
C GLY A 314 4.03 3.50 -3.49
N SER A 315 3.43 2.66 -4.35
CA SER A 315 2.16 1.95 -4.07
C SER A 315 2.46 0.68 -3.27
N ALA A 316 1.97 0.57 -2.02
CA ALA A 316 2.29 -0.53 -1.14
C ALA A 316 1.09 -1.06 -0.34
N SER A 317 1.15 -2.33 0.12
CA SER A 317 0.22 -2.93 1.08
C SER A 317 -1.26 -2.85 0.61
N ALA A 318 -2.12 -2.08 1.28
CA ALA A 318 -3.54 -1.89 0.92
C ALA A 318 -3.73 -1.46 -0.55
N SER A 319 -2.84 -0.61 -1.08
CA SER A 319 -2.85 -0.22 -2.50
C SER A 319 -2.62 -1.41 -3.42
N GLU A 320 -1.75 -2.34 -3.03
CA GLU A 320 -1.44 -3.54 -3.78
C GLU A 320 -2.57 -4.57 -3.68
N ILE A 321 -3.30 -4.59 -2.57
CA ILE A 321 -4.52 -5.41 -2.42
C ILE A 321 -5.58 -4.94 -3.42
N VAL A 322 -5.89 -3.64 -3.46
CA VAL A 322 -6.87 -3.07 -4.40
C VAL A 322 -6.45 -3.32 -5.85
N ALA A 323 -5.21 -3.00 -6.20
CA ALA A 323 -4.71 -3.20 -7.56
C ALA A 323 -4.72 -4.68 -7.95
N GLY A 324 -4.23 -5.57 -7.08
CA GLY A 324 -4.16 -7.00 -7.34
C GLY A 324 -5.54 -7.68 -7.40
N ALA A 325 -6.47 -7.27 -6.55
CA ALA A 325 -7.84 -7.79 -6.58
C ALA A 325 -8.54 -7.41 -7.89
N LEU A 326 -8.54 -6.13 -8.25
CA LEU A 326 -9.18 -5.67 -9.48
C LEU A 326 -8.51 -6.20 -10.75
N GLN A 327 -7.19 -6.41 -10.73
CA GLN A 327 -6.44 -7.05 -11.83
C GLN A 327 -6.80 -8.52 -11.98
N ASP A 328 -6.76 -9.31 -10.91
CA ASP A 328 -7.03 -10.75 -10.96
C ASP A 328 -8.47 -11.05 -11.40
N HIS A 329 -9.45 -10.22 -10.99
CA HIS A 329 -10.82 -10.26 -11.46
C HIS A 329 -11.02 -9.69 -12.87
N LYS A 330 -9.98 -9.17 -13.52
CA LYS A 330 -10.08 -8.48 -14.81
C LYS A 330 -11.10 -7.33 -14.80
N ARG A 331 -11.32 -6.77 -13.61
CA ARG A 331 -12.26 -5.66 -13.43
C ARG A 331 -11.65 -4.32 -13.80
N ALA A 332 -10.34 -4.17 -13.64
CA ALA A 332 -9.61 -2.97 -14.02
C ALA A 332 -8.33 -3.32 -14.79
N VAL A 333 -7.88 -2.37 -15.60
CA VAL A 333 -6.53 -2.37 -16.18
C VAL A 333 -5.59 -1.66 -15.22
N VAL A 334 -4.55 -2.33 -14.79
CA VAL A 334 -3.50 -1.75 -13.93
C VAL A 334 -2.43 -1.10 -14.81
N LEU A 335 -2.19 0.20 -14.62
CA LEU A 335 -1.30 1.01 -15.44
C LEU A 335 -0.25 1.73 -14.58
N GLY A 336 0.96 1.87 -15.09
CA GLY A 336 2.03 2.61 -14.44
C GLY A 336 3.30 1.81 -14.31
N GLU A 337 3.92 1.83 -13.13
CA GLU A 337 5.14 1.09 -12.83
C GLU A 337 4.87 0.09 -11.72
N LYS A 338 5.70 -0.95 -11.64
CA LYS A 338 5.62 -2.00 -10.63
C LYS A 338 5.53 -1.44 -9.23
N SER A 339 4.64 -2.01 -8.40
CA SER A 339 4.45 -1.60 -7.02
C SER A 339 5.58 -2.07 -6.08
N PHE A 340 5.56 -1.63 -4.84
CA PHE A 340 6.61 -1.83 -3.84
C PHE A 340 6.85 -3.29 -3.45
N GLY A 341 5.79 -4.07 -3.26
CA GLY A 341 5.89 -5.47 -2.84
C GLY A 341 5.82 -5.68 -1.32
N LYS A 342 4.99 -4.92 -0.61
CA LYS A 342 4.72 -5.14 0.81
C LYS A 342 3.53 -6.08 1.00
N GLY A 343 3.80 -7.37 1.08
CA GLY A 343 2.81 -8.41 1.29
C GLY A 343 2.63 -8.87 2.74
N SER A 344 3.12 -8.11 3.73
CA SER A 344 3.05 -8.46 5.16
C SER A 344 1.91 -7.75 5.88
N VAL A 345 1.19 -8.51 6.72
CA VAL A 345 0.13 -8.00 7.63
C VAL A 345 0.75 -7.62 8.95
N GLN A 346 0.55 -6.39 9.41
CA GLN A 346 0.94 -5.95 10.74
C GLN A 346 -0.26 -5.89 11.66
N SER A 347 -0.17 -6.58 12.80
CA SER A 347 -1.08 -6.42 13.92
C SER A 347 -0.51 -5.43 14.92
N VAL A 348 -1.36 -4.54 15.44
CA VAL A 348 -0.99 -3.60 16.48
C VAL A 348 -1.61 -4.04 17.78
N VAL A 349 -0.77 -4.41 18.76
CA VAL A 349 -1.21 -4.90 20.07
C VAL A 349 -0.87 -3.84 21.12
N PRO A 350 -1.87 -3.18 21.74
CA PRO A 350 -1.64 -2.15 22.75
C PRO A 350 -1.21 -2.74 24.11
N PHE A 351 -0.30 -2.06 24.78
CA PHE A 351 0.17 -2.35 26.14
C PHE A 351 -0.16 -1.22 27.13
N GLY A 352 -1.36 -0.68 27.03
CA GLY A 352 -1.87 0.38 27.91
C GLY A 352 -1.03 1.65 27.87
N LYS A 353 -0.53 2.08 29.02
CA LYS A 353 0.27 3.31 29.17
C LYS A 353 1.67 3.24 28.52
N TYR A 354 2.14 2.05 28.18
CA TYR A 354 3.49 1.87 27.65
C TYR A 354 3.57 2.00 26.12
N GLY A 355 2.41 2.09 25.43
CA GLY A 355 2.34 2.15 23.97
C GLY A 355 1.81 0.86 23.35
N ALA A 356 2.40 0.40 22.25
CA ALA A 356 1.97 -0.79 21.52
C ALA A 356 3.16 -1.49 20.85
N ILE A 357 2.98 -2.74 20.47
CA ILE A 357 3.84 -3.39 19.49
C ILE A 357 3.10 -3.46 18.14
N ARG A 358 3.84 -3.24 17.09
CA ARG A 358 3.44 -3.54 15.72
C ARG A 358 4.23 -4.76 15.29
N LEU A 359 3.53 -5.85 14.98
CA LEU A 359 4.14 -7.15 14.71
C LEU A 359 3.62 -7.70 13.39
N THR A 360 4.48 -8.25 12.57
CA THR A 360 4.10 -8.99 11.37
C THR A 360 3.53 -10.34 11.76
N THR A 361 2.24 -10.57 11.48
CA THR A 361 1.50 -11.77 11.90
C THR A 361 1.05 -12.65 10.75
N ALA A 362 0.97 -12.12 9.52
CA ALA A 362 0.53 -12.87 8.34
C ALA A 362 1.09 -12.27 7.04
N ARG A 363 0.79 -12.91 5.92
CA ARG A 363 1.09 -12.43 4.57
C ARG A 363 -0.18 -12.36 3.73
N TYR A 364 -0.22 -11.38 2.80
CA TYR A 364 -1.29 -11.21 1.83
C TYR A 364 -1.09 -12.05 0.59
N TYR A 365 -2.20 -12.53 0.04
CA TYR A 365 -2.27 -13.21 -1.24
C TYR A 365 -3.44 -12.65 -2.05
N THR A 366 -3.21 -12.40 -3.34
CA THR A 366 -4.25 -11.95 -4.26
C THR A 366 -5.25 -13.09 -4.55
N PRO A 367 -6.41 -12.82 -5.18
CA PRO A 367 -7.40 -13.85 -5.52
C PRO A 367 -6.83 -15.04 -6.31
N SER A 368 -5.86 -14.79 -7.19
CA SER A 368 -5.16 -15.85 -7.93
C SER A 368 -4.15 -16.65 -7.09
N GLY A 369 -3.99 -16.34 -5.80
CA GLY A 369 -3.01 -16.97 -4.90
C GLY A 369 -1.59 -16.46 -5.04
N ARG A 370 -1.35 -15.37 -5.78
CA ARG A 370 -0.03 -14.74 -5.89
C ARG A 370 0.36 -14.07 -4.55
N SER A 371 1.59 -14.31 -4.09
CA SER A 371 2.14 -13.56 -2.96
C SER A 371 2.60 -12.18 -3.41
N ILE A 372 2.17 -11.14 -2.71
CA ILE A 372 2.61 -9.76 -2.94
C ILE A 372 4.02 -9.54 -2.40
N GLN A 373 4.42 -10.27 -1.33
CA GLN A 373 5.69 -10.04 -0.61
C GLN A 373 6.91 -10.12 -1.54
N ALA A 374 7.68 -9.04 -1.57
CA ALA A 374 8.90 -8.83 -2.36
C ALA A 374 8.70 -8.93 -3.89
N LYS A 375 7.46 -9.13 -4.35
CA LYS A 375 7.11 -9.22 -5.78
C LYS A 375 6.34 -8.00 -6.28
N GLY A 376 5.42 -7.47 -5.47
CA GLY A 376 4.53 -6.40 -5.89
C GLY A 376 3.50 -6.83 -6.92
N ILE A 377 2.81 -5.83 -7.44
CA ILE A 377 1.87 -5.95 -8.56
C ILE A 377 2.55 -5.40 -9.80
N GLU A 378 2.67 -6.22 -10.84
CA GLU A 378 3.11 -5.80 -12.16
C GLU A 378 1.94 -5.14 -12.89
N PRO A 379 2.12 -3.95 -13.50
CA PRO A 379 1.06 -3.33 -14.27
C PRO A 379 0.77 -4.11 -15.56
N ASP A 380 -0.50 -4.12 -16.00
CA ASP A 380 -0.88 -4.66 -17.31
C ASP A 380 -0.34 -3.80 -18.45
N ILE A 381 -0.26 -2.48 -18.20
CA ILE A 381 0.32 -1.51 -19.15
C ILE A 381 1.45 -0.77 -18.43
N LEU A 382 2.68 -1.09 -18.82
CA LEU A 382 3.86 -0.40 -18.28
C LEU A 382 3.95 1.00 -18.88
N VAL A 383 3.81 2.01 -18.03
CA VAL A 383 3.98 3.42 -18.38
C VAL A 383 4.92 4.06 -17.39
N LYS A 384 6.14 4.36 -17.79
CA LYS A 384 7.11 5.09 -16.98
C LYS A 384 6.72 6.55 -16.83
N GLN A 385 7.04 7.14 -15.68
CA GLN A 385 6.88 8.58 -15.53
C GLN A 385 7.79 9.30 -16.51
N ALA A 386 7.23 10.23 -17.27
CA ALA A 386 7.93 11.01 -18.28
C ALA A 386 7.45 12.46 -18.27
N LYS A 387 8.31 13.34 -18.74
CA LYS A 387 7.98 14.73 -18.98
C LYS A 387 7.61 14.88 -20.46
N LEU A 388 6.41 15.40 -20.73
CA LEU A 388 5.99 15.71 -22.10
C LEU A 388 6.60 17.04 -22.52
N GLU A 389 7.27 17.05 -23.65
CA GLU A 389 7.66 18.26 -24.36
C GLU A 389 6.86 18.30 -25.67
N GLU A 390 6.01 19.31 -25.82
CA GLU A 390 5.33 19.56 -27.09
C GLU A 390 6.38 20.00 -28.14
N LEU A 391 6.50 19.23 -29.19
CA LEU A 391 7.35 19.63 -30.30
C LEU A 391 6.60 20.71 -31.10
N ASP A 392 7.07 21.93 -30.99
CA ASP A 392 6.63 22.99 -31.93
C ASP A 392 7.16 22.66 -33.36
N ASN A 393 6.35 21.88 -34.05
CA ASN A 393 6.61 21.57 -35.44
C ASN A 393 6.32 22.82 -36.28
N GLY A 394 7.07 23.92 -36.16
CA GLY A 394 6.91 25.16 -36.92
C GLY A 394 6.63 25.02 -38.43
N GLY A 395 6.10 23.89 -38.83
CA GLY A 395 5.60 23.54 -40.13
C GLY A 395 4.15 23.98 -40.33
N ILE A 396 3.88 24.65 -41.41
CA ILE A 396 2.52 24.96 -41.87
C ILE A 396 1.83 23.62 -42.15
N SER A 397 0.98 23.16 -41.22
CA SER A 397 0.08 22.02 -41.48
C SER A 397 -1.02 22.51 -42.42
N ILE A 398 -0.86 22.25 -43.69
CA ILE A 398 -1.87 22.59 -44.72
C ILE A 398 -2.83 21.40 -44.76
N SER A 399 -4.09 21.63 -44.44
CA SER A 399 -5.17 20.65 -44.63
C SER A 399 -5.63 20.62 -46.07
N GLU A 400 -6.25 19.52 -46.55
CA GLU A 400 -6.85 19.41 -47.89
C GLU A 400 -7.79 20.59 -48.18
N ALA A 401 -8.53 21.07 -47.17
CA ALA A 401 -9.46 22.19 -47.28
C ALA A 401 -8.77 23.54 -47.57
N GLU A 402 -7.46 23.65 -47.28
CA GLU A 402 -6.64 24.86 -47.50
C GLU A 402 -5.89 24.81 -48.84
N LEU A 403 -5.95 23.69 -49.55
CA LEU A 403 -5.33 23.57 -50.89
C LEU A 403 -6.10 24.38 -51.92
N LYS A 404 -5.37 24.93 -52.87
CA LYS A 404 -5.99 25.65 -53.99
C LYS A 404 -6.84 24.68 -54.84
N ASN A 405 -8.14 24.98 -54.99
CA ASN A 405 -9.17 24.16 -55.64
C ASN A 405 -9.56 22.89 -54.87
N ALA A 406 -9.43 22.88 -53.52
CA ALA A 406 -9.91 21.78 -52.69
C ALA A 406 -11.41 21.49 -52.95
N LEU A 407 -11.73 20.19 -52.99
CA LEU A 407 -13.13 19.76 -53.16
C LEU A 407 -13.91 20.05 -51.88
N LYS A 408 -15.12 20.55 -52.01
CA LYS A 408 -16.02 20.76 -50.85
C LYS A 408 -16.57 19.43 -50.40
N ASN A 409 -16.63 19.23 -49.07
CA ASN A 409 -17.29 18.07 -48.48
C ASN A 409 -18.82 18.22 -48.65
N ASP A 410 -19.47 17.21 -49.18
CA ASP A 410 -20.92 17.21 -49.45
C ASP A 410 -21.80 17.24 -48.19
N ASN A 411 -21.20 16.99 -46.96
CA ASN A 411 -21.89 16.85 -45.68
C ASN A 411 -21.50 17.90 -44.65
N ILE A 412 -20.92 19.04 -45.04
CA ILE A 412 -20.59 20.10 -44.05
C ILE A 412 -21.80 21.04 -43.93
N ASP A 413 -22.61 20.77 -42.88
CA ASP A 413 -23.38 21.83 -42.23
C ASP A 413 -22.40 22.73 -41.47
N ASN A 414 -22.28 23.98 -41.88
CA ASN A 414 -21.45 25.02 -41.28
C ASN A 414 -21.86 25.25 -39.80
N LYS A 415 -21.26 24.53 -38.89
CA LYS A 415 -21.15 24.95 -37.48
C LYS A 415 -19.66 24.93 -37.13
N ASP A 416 -19.02 26.08 -37.31
CA ASP A 416 -17.75 26.39 -36.63
C ASP A 416 -17.94 26.26 -35.10
N ASP A 417 -17.73 25.06 -34.59
CA ASP A 417 -17.67 24.82 -33.13
C ASP A 417 -16.24 25.08 -32.68
N LYS A 418 -15.89 26.38 -32.64
CA LYS A 418 -14.75 26.85 -31.86
C LYS A 418 -15.15 26.74 -30.36
N SER A 419 -15.19 25.52 -29.85
CA SER A 419 -15.22 25.31 -28.42
C SER A 419 -13.89 25.80 -27.82
N LYS A 420 -13.88 27.00 -27.27
CA LYS A 420 -12.82 27.47 -26.36
C LYS A 420 -12.76 26.46 -25.22
N ALA A 421 -11.77 25.57 -25.24
CA ALA A 421 -11.39 24.77 -24.09
C ALA A 421 -11.10 25.75 -22.95
N THR A 422 -11.83 25.64 -21.87
CA THR A 422 -11.60 26.42 -20.66
C THR A 422 -10.29 25.95 -20.06
N GLU A 423 -9.31 26.85 -19.95
CA GLU A 423 -7.92 26.65 -19.48
C GLU A 423 -7.76 25.98 -18.09
N LYS A 424 -8.83 25.63 -17.40
CA LYS A 424 -8.77 25.04 -16.05
C LYS A 424 -8.55 23.52 -15.99
N ASP A 425 -8.64 22.81 -17.10
CA ASP A 425 -8.61 21.32 -17.08
C ASP A 425 -7.34 20.72 -17.71
N ASP A 426 -6.37 21.54 -18.12
CA ASP A 426 -5.20 21.08 -18.88
C ASP A 426 -4.01 20.62 -18.03
N ASP A 427 -4.06 20.80 -16.70
CA ASP A 427 -2.91 20.47 -15.83
C ASP A 427 -2.62 18.95 -15.75
N TYR A 428 -3.64 18.08 -16.00
CA TYR A 428 -3.43 16.63 -16.08
C TYR A 428 -2.63 16.20 -17.31
N LYS A 429 -2.59 17.01 -18.37
CA LYS A 429 -1.81 16.74 -19.59
C LYS A 429 -0.31 16.74 -19.33
N LYS A 430 0.14 17.36 -18.24
CA LYS A 430 1.54 17.34 -17.79
C LYS A 430 1.93 16.04 -17.10
N ASP A 431 0.96 15.28 -16.58
CA ASP A 431 1.18 13.96 -15.99
C ASP A 431 1.02 12.89 -17.06
N TYR A 432 2.14 12.44 -17.61
CA TYR A 432 2.16 11.47 -18.71
C TYR A 432 1.42 10.17 -18.40
N GLN A 433 1.59 9.63 -17.19
CA GLN A 433 0.88 8.42 -16.79
C GLN A 433 -0.63 8.65 -16.73
N LEU A 434 -1.06 9.79 -16.18
CA LEU A 434 -2.48 10.13 -16.10
C LEU A 434 -3.08 10.33 -17.50
N LEU A 435 -2.35 10.97 -18.42
CA LEU A 435 -2.76 11.10 -19.80
C LEU A 435 -2.98 9.73 -20.47
N ARG A 436 -2.04 8.79 -20.26
CA ARG A 436 -2.18 7.41 -20.77
C ARG A 436 -3.37 6.66 -20.14
N ALA A 437 -3.66 6.90 -18.85
CA ALA A 437 -4.83 6.34 -18.19
C ALA A 437 -6.15 6.88 -18.83
N VAL A 438 -6.22 8.18 -19.12
CA VAL A 438 -7.34 8.80 -19.83
C VAL A 438 -7.53 8.18 -21.22
N ASP A 439 -6.45 8.03 -21.99
CA ASP A 439 -6.51 7.40 -23.32
C ASP A 439 -6.97 5.94 -23.23
N THR A 440 -6.52 5.21 -22.23
CA THR A 440 -6.94 3.81 -22.00
C THR A 440 -8.44 3.73 -21.72
N ILE A 441 -8.98 4.59 -20.85
CA ILE A 441 -10.43 4.65 -20.58
C ILE A 441 -11.21 4.95 -21.86
N LYS A 442 -10.76 5.93 -22.67
CA LYS A 442 -11.41 6.25 -23.95
C LYS A 442 -11.44 5.05 -24.88
N ALA A 443 -10.31 4.37 -25.05
CA ALA A 443 -10.22 3.17 -25.87
C ALA A 443 -11.20 2.09 -25.40
N LEU A 444 -11.20 1.76 -24.11
CA LEU A 444 -12.10 0.76 -23.53
C LEU A 444 -13.57 1.16 -23.67
N SER A 445 -13.92 2.45 -23.54
CA SER A 445 -15.31 2.93 -23.66
C SER A 445 -15.85 2.85 -25.10
N ILE A 446 -14.98 2.81 -26.12
CA ILE A 446 -15.37 2.63 -27.53
C ILE A 446 -15.71 1.16 -27.81
N TYR A 447 -14.97 0.22 -27.20
CA TYR A 447 -15.15 -1.21 -27.45
C TYR A 447 -16.25 -1.87 -26.62
N ASN A 448 -16.65 -1.26 -25.49
CA ASN A 448 -17.70 -1.79 -24.60
C ASN A 448 -19.11 -1.26 -24.96
N LYS A 449 -19.26 -0.67 -26.13
CA LYS A 449 -20.56 -0.31 -26.74
C LYS A 449 -21.06 -1.52 -27.56
#